data_b23a11cd20903b389538e277f8e95cac
#
_entry.id   b23a11cd20903b389538e277f8e95cac
#
_cell.length_a   1.000
_cell.length_b   1.000
_cell.length_c   1.000
_cell.angle_alpha   90.00
_cell.angle_beta   90.00
_cell.angle_gamma   90.00
#
_symmetry.space_group_name_H-M   'P 1'
#
loop_
_entity.id
_entity.type
_entity.pdbx_description
1 polymer ?
#
loop_
_entity_poly.entity_id
_entity_poly.type
_entity_poly.pdbx_seq_one_letter_code
_entity_poly.pdbx_strand_id
1 'polypeptide(L)'
;PLICNYFKNKNLDDICVVSPDHGGATRARKMAVALDCPVAIIDKRRPKPNVAEIMGVLGDVEGKNCIMIDDMIDTGGTIVAGIDMLLEKGAKNVFVACTHPVFSGPAVERLKNCSAKVVVTDTIILPEEKKFDKLKVVSVASLLAKTIENIENNLPVSEVFQEFDFEK
;
A
#
# COMPACT_ATOMS: atom_id res chain seq x y z
N PRO A 1 4.71 5.60 -7.58
CA PRO A 1 5.98 5.16 -8.20
C PRO A 1 6.96 4.58 -7.18
N LEU A 2 7.36 5.30 -6.12
CA LEU A 2 8.38 4.87 -5.14
C LEU A 2 8.05 3.52 -4.46
N ILE A 3 6.80 3.33 -4.04
CA ILE A 3 6.33 2.06 -3.44
C ILE A 3 6.37 0.93 -4.48
N CYS A 4 5.99 1.20 -5.73
CA CYS A 4 6.11 0.21 -6.81
C CYS A 4 7.57 -0.22 -7.02
N ASN A 5 8.50 0.74 -7.08
CA ASN A 5 9.94 0.45 -7.19
C ASN A 5 10.46 -0.38 -6.01
N TYR A 6 10.01 -0.06 -4.81
CA TYR A 6 10.37 -0.85 -3.64
C TYR A 6 9.98 -2.33 -3.81
N PHE A 7 8.75 -2.60 -4.27
CA PHE A 7 8.29 -3.98 -4.45
C PHE A 7 8.91 -4.66 -5.66
N LYS A 8 9.20 -3.95 -6.76
CA LYS A 8 9.97 -4.50 -7.89
C LYS A 8 11.34 -5.03 -7.45
N ASN A 9 12.04 -4.24 -6.64
CA ASN A 9 13.36 -4.61 -6.14
C ASN A 9 13.33 -5.73 -5.07
N LYS A 10 12.14 -6.12 -4.61
CA LYS A 10 11.96 -7.24 -3.66
C LYS A 10 12.00 -8.61 -4.33
N ASN A 11 11.84 -8.68 -5.66
CA ASN A 11 11.79 -9.92 -6.42
C ASN A 11 10.84 -10.97 -5.79
N LEU A 12 9.61 -10.54 -5.46
CA LEU A 12 8.59 -11.43 -4.93
C LEU A 12 7.96 -12.24 -6.08
N ASP A 13 7.79 -13.54 -5.87
CA ASP A 13 7.04 -14.39 -6.79
C ASP A 13 5.53 -14.27 -6.53
N ASP A 14 4.71 -14.59 -7.52
CA ASP A 14 3.25 -14.71 -7.41
C ASP A 14 2.60 -13.54 -6.66
N ILE A 15 2.86 -12.32 -7.15
CA ILE A 15 2.31 -11.10 -6.55
C ILE A 15 0.83 -10.93 -6.93
N CYS A 16 0.02 -10.42 -5.99
CA CYS A 16 -1.30 -9.85 -6.23
C CYS A 16 -1.42 -8.52 -5.50
N VAL A 17 -1.77 -7.45 -6.21
CA VAL A 17 -2.07 -6.16 -5.57
C VAL A 17 -3.52 -6.17 -5.09
N VAL A 18 -3.75 -5.72 -3.87
CA VAL A 18 -5.06 -5.74 -3.23
C VAL A 18 -5.52 -4.33 -2.88
N SER A 19 -6.74 -4.00 -3.29
CA SER A 19 -7.42 -2.80 -2.80
C SER A 19 -8.16 -3.11 -1.49
N PRO A 20 -8.00 -2.31 -0.43
CA PRO A 20 -8.71 -2.52 0.82
C PRO A 20 -10.23 -2.27 0.73
N ASP A 21 -10.69 -1.64 -0.34
CA ASP A 21 -12.11 -1.39 -0.66
C ASP A 21 -12.29 -1.00 -2.14
N HIS A 22 -13.53 -0.76 -2.55
CA HIS A 22 -13.85 -0.35 -3.93
C HIS A 22 -13.31 1.05 -4.28
N GLY A 23 -13.19 1.95 -3.31
CA GLY A 23 -12.68 3.32 -3.51
C GLY A 23 -11.21 3.36 -3.93
N GLY A 24 -10.39 2.42 -3.41
CA GLY A 24 -8.98 2.27 -3.73
C GLY A 24 -8.68 1.51 -5.03
N ALA A 25 -9.70 0.95 -5.70
CA ALA A 25 -9.53 0.03 -6.84
C ALA A 25 -8.68 0.61 -7.98
N THR A 26 -8.84 1.89 -8.30
CA THR A 26 -8.04 2.57 -9.34
C THR A 26 -6.56 2.63 -8.97
N ARG A 27 -6.24 2.91 -7.71
CA ARG A 27 -4.86 2.94 -7.19
C ARG A 27 -4.23 1.55 -7.26
N ALA A 28 -4.96 0.55 -6.79
CA ALA A 28 -4.51 -0.84 -6.83
C ALA A 28 -4.26 -1.33 -8.25
N ARG A 29 -5.15 -0.99 -9.20
CA ARG A 29 -5.00 -1.34 -10.62
C ARG A 29 -3.74 -0.72 -11.22
N LYS A 30 -3.48 0.58 -10.98
CA LYS A 30 -2.26 1.23 -11.46
C LYS A 30 -1.00 0.55 -10.94
N MET A 31 -0.97 0.19 -9.66
CA MET A 31 0.15 -0.54 -9.09
C MET A 31 0.28 -1.96 -9.67
N ALA A 32 -0.83 -2.66 -9.88
CA ALA A 32 -0.84 -4.00 -10.47
C ALA A 32 -0.29 -4.00 -11.90
N VAL A 33 -0.68 -3.01 -12.72
CA VAL A 33 -0.10 -2.80 -14.07
C VAL A 33 1.40 -2.56 -13.98
N ALA A 34 1.85 -1.69 -13.07
CA ALA A 34 3.27 -1.39 -12.87
C ALA A 34 4.09 -2.60 -12.40
N LEU A 35 3.49 -3.54 -11.69
CA LEU A 35 4.13 -4.77 -11.20
C LEU A 35 3.87 -6.00 -12.09
N ASP A 36 3.13 -5.83 -13.19
CA ASP A 36 2.71 -6.90 -14.10
C ASP A 36 2.07 -8.09 -13.34
N CYS A 37 1.04 -7.79 -12.54
CA CYS A 37 0.40 -8.77 -11.68
C CYS A 37 -1.12 -8.56 -11.57
N PRO A 38 -1.89 -9.57 -11.14
CA PRO A 38 -3.32 -9.44 -10.92
C PRO A 38 -3.67 -8.47 -9.79
N VAL A 39 -4.92 -8.00 -9.81
CA VAL A 39 -5.52 -7.18 -8.77
C VAL A 39 -6.67 -7.92 -8.10
N ALA A 40 -6.79 -7.78 -6.79
CA ALA A 40 -7.94 -8.20 -6.02
C ALA A 40 -8.54 -7.02 -5.23
N ILE A 41 -9.78 -7.14 -4.80
CA ILE A 41 -10.48 -6.09 -4.05
C ILE A 41 -11.16 -6.74 -2.85
N ILE A 42 -10.98 -6.15 -1.67
CA ILE A 42 -11.74 -6.55 -0.48
C ILE A 42 -13.13 -5.91 -0.59
N ASP A 43 -14.15 -6.78 -0.72
CA ASP A 43 -15.55 -6.34 -0.76
C ASP A 43 -16.06 -6.10 0.66
N LYS A 44 -16.37 -4.83 0.93
CA LYS A 44 -16.92 -4.38 2.21
C LYS A 44 -18.32 -3.85 2.00
N ARG A 45 -19.27 -4.36 2.76
CA ARG A 45 -20.57 -3.72 2.91
C ARG A 45 -20.64 -2.97 4.23
N ARG A 46 -21.31 -1.84 4.21
CA ARG A 46 -21.65 -1.06 5.42
C ARG A 46 -23.15 -1.16 5.63
N PRO A 47 -23.65 -2.21 6.31
CA PRO A 47 -25.07 -2.37 6.55
C PRO A 47 -25.66 -1.27 7.46
N LYS A 48 -24.79 -0.63 8.25
CA LYS A 48 -25.12 0.51 9.12
C LYS A 48 -23.97 1.51 9.16
N PRO A 49 -24.23 2.80 9.47
CA PRO A 49 -23.14 3.77 9.74
C PRO A 49 -22.17 3.22 10.79
N ASN A 50 -20.88 3.32 10.52
CA ASN A 50 -19.76 2.88 11.36
C ASN A 50 -19.62 1.36 11.62
N VAL A 51 -20.41 0.51 10.93
CA VAL A 51 -20.23 -0.95 10.95
C VAL A 51 -19.81 -1.39 9.54
N ALA A 52 -18.55 -1.79 9.39
CA ALA A 52 -18.03 -2.38 8.15
C ALA A 52 -17.96 -3.90 8.33
N GLU A 53 -18.68 -4.64 7.49
CA GLU A 53 -18.55 -6.09 7.36
C GLU A 53 -17.78 -6.40 6.09
N ILE A 54 -16.71 -7.18 6.21
CA ILE A 54 -15.99 -7.72 5.07
C ILE A 54 -16.80 -8.91 4.54
N MET A 55 -17.28 -8.81 3.29
CA MET A 55 -18.07 -9.87 2.66
C MET A 55 -17.20 -10.91 1.95
N GLY A 56 -15.99 -10.53 1.53
CA GLY A 56 -15.08 -11.43 0.84
C GLY A 56 -13.98 -10.70 0.09
N VAL A 57 -13.27 -11.45 -0.74
CA VAL A 57 -12.26 -10.95 -1.66
C VAL A 57 -12.70 -11.25 -3.08
N LEU A 58 -12.73 -10.23 -3.92
CA LEU A 58 -12.94 -10.35 -5.36
C LEU A 58 -11.58 -10.49 -6.04
N GLY A 59 -11.32 -11.61 -6.66
CA GLY A 59 -10.03 -11.98 -7.25
C GLY A 59 -9.38 -13.15 -6.52
N ASP A 60 -8.32 -13.69 -7.11
CA ASP A 60 -7.60 -14.84 -6.57
C ASP A 60 -6.36 -14.38 -5.78
N VAL A 61 -6.29 -14.81 -4.50
CA VAL A 61 -5.20 -14.46 -3.57
C VAL A 61 -4.54 -15.71 -2.97
N GLU A 62 -5.05 -16.90 -3.26
CA GLU A 62 -4.54 -18.15 -2.70
C GLU A 62 -3.09 -18.39 -3.15
N GLY A 63 -2.22 -18.69 -2.21
CA GLY A 63 -0.80 -18.93 -2.43
C GLY A 63 0.03 -17.69 -2.82
N LYS A 64 -0.59 -16.51 -2.95
CA LYS A 64 0.08 -15.31 -3.48
C LYS A 64 0.69 -14.43 -2.40
N ASN A 65 1.70 -13.65 -2.81
CA ASN A 65 2.23 -12.53 -2.05
C ASN A 65 1.33 -11.30 -2.27
N CYS A 66 0.43 -11.03 -1.34
CA CYS A 66 -0.56 -9.95 -1.46
C CYS A 66 0.04 -8.62 -1.01
N ILE A 67 -0.08 -7.58 -1.84
CA ILE A 67 0.32 -6.20 -1.51
C ILE A 67 -0.95 -5.35 -1.42
N MET A 68 -1.40 -5.07 -0.21
CA MET A 68 -2.54 -4.19 0.03
C MET A 68 -2.07 -2.73 0.01
N ILE A 69 -2.62 -1.92 -0.90
CA ILE A 69 -2.21 -0.52 -1.10
C ILE A 69 -3.34 0.45 -0.77
N ASP A 70 -3.02 1.45 0.06
CA ASP A 70 -3.92 2.56 0.35
C ASP A 70 -3.21 3.92 0.24
N ASP A 71 -3.94 5.04 0.33
CA ASP A 71 -3.34 6.38 0.41
C ASP A 71 -2.82 6.66 1.81
N MET A 72 -3.59 6.32 2.83
CA MET A 72 -3.21 6.53 4.22
C MET A 72 -3.59 5.37 5.12
N ILE A 73 -2.87 5.23 6.21
CA ILE A 73 -3.27 4.39 7.33
C ILE A 73 -3.49 5.30 8.53
N ASP A 74 -4.75 5.44 8.94
CA ASP A 74 -5.12 6.21 10.13
C ASP A 74 -5.12 5.31 11.37
N THR A 75 -6.23 4.74 11.78
CA THR A 75 -6.33 3.89 12.99
C THR A 75 -5.96 2.43 12.76
N GLY A 76 -5.76 2.01 11.52
CA GLY A 76 -5.33 0.67 11.12
C GLY A 76 -6.37 -0.44 11.23
N GLY A 77 -7.57 -0.17 11.74
CA GLY A 77 -8.58 -1.21 11.95
C GLY A 77 -9.03 -1.90 10.66
N THR A 78 -9.33 -1.11 9.63
CA THR A 78 -9.69 -1.60 8.30
C THR A 78 -8.59 -2.45 7.66
N ILE A 79 -7.35 -2.00 7.82
CA ILE A 79 -6.17 -2.66 7.25
C ILE A 79 -5.95 -4.02 7.91
N VAL A 80 -6.01 -4.08 9.24
CA VAL A 80 -5.81 -5.34 9.98
C VAL A 80 -6.91 -6.35 9.65
N ALA A 81 -8.17 -5.95 9.63
CA ALA A 81 -9.25 -6.83 9.19
C ALA A 81 -9.07 -7.36 7.75
N GLY A 82 -8.52 -6.51 6.86
CA GLY A 82 -8.17 -6.92 5.50
C GLY A 82 -7.02 -7.92 5.45
N ILE A 83 -5.98 -7.76 6.29
CA ILE A 83 -4.87 -8.70 6.42
C ILE A 83 -5.40 -10.08 6.85
N ASP A 84 -6.21 -10.11 7.90
CA ASP A 84 -6.77 -11.35 8.44
C ASP A 84 -7.61 -12.07 7.37
N MET A 85 -8.47 -11.35 6.65
CA MET A 85 -9.27 -11.90 5.54
C MET A 85 -8.39 -12.48 4.43
N LEU A 86 -7.30 -11.81 4.03
CA LEU A 86 -6.41 -12.31 2.99
C LEU A 86 -5.72 -13.61 3.43
N LEU A 87 -5.28 -13.68 4.68
CA LEU A 87 -4.67 -14.89 5.24
C LEU A 87 -5.68 -16.04 5.35
N GLU A 88 -6.93 -15.77 5.76
CA GLU A 88 -8.02 -16.76 5.77
C GLU A 88 -8.33 -17.29 4.35
N LYS A 89 -8.14 -16.44 3.32
CA LYS A 89 -8.29 -16.82 1.91
C LYS A 89 -7.04 -17.48 1.31
N GLY A 90 -6.05 -17.84 2.13
CA GLY A 90 -4.88 -18.60 1.71
C GLY A 90 -3.74 -17.77 1.13
N ALA A 91 -3.71 -16.45 1.33
CA ALA A 91 -2.56 -15.65 0.94
C ALA A 91 -1.28 -16.15 1.62
N LYS A 92 -0.19 -16.29 0.85
CA LYS A 92 1.12 -16.76 1.33
C LYS A 92 1.77 -15.77 2.29
N ASN A 93 1.79 -14.50 1.88
CA ASN A 93 2.26 -13.38 2.69
C ASN A 93 1.41 -12.15 2.40
N VAL A 94 1.31 -11.26 3.38
CA VAL A 94 0.64 -9.98 3.21
C VAL A 94 1.62 -8.85 3.51
N PHE A 95 1.68 -7.90 2.58
CA PHE A 95 2.33 -6.62 2.73
C PHE A 95 1.26 -5.54 2.72
N VAL A 96 1.45 -4.50 3.50
CA VAL A 96 0.59 -3.32 3.48
C VAL A 96 1.43 -2.13 3.11
N ALA A 97 0.94 -1.30 2.19
CA ALA A 97 1.63 -0.10 1.78
C ALA A 97 0.71 1.11 1.79
N CYS A 98 1.23 2.25 2.23
CA CYS A 98 0.52 3.52 2.09
C CYS A 98 1.48 4.68 1.87
N THR A 99 0.94 5.78 1.31
CA THR A 99 1.69 7.03 1.17
C THR A 99 1.78 7.75 2.52
N HIS A 100 0.65 7.91 3.22
CA HIS A 100 0.57 8.75 4.42
C HIS A 100 0.38 7.92 5.71
N PRO A 101 1.47 7.69 6.50
CA PRO A 101 1.37 6.98 7.77
C PRO A 101 0.88 7.92 8.87
N VAL A 102 -0.42 8.16 8.96
CA VAL A 102 -1.02 8.99 10.03
C VAL A 102 -0.86 8.33 11.38
N PHE A 103 -1.11 7.02 11.45
CA PHE A 103 -0.92 6.18 12.63
C PHE A 103 -1.53 6.77 13.91
N SER A 104 -2.83 7.11 13.81
CA SER A 104 -3.58 7.63 14.95
C SER A 104 -3.98 6.54 15.93
N GLY A 105 -4.12 6.92 17.18
CA GLY A 105 -4.66 6.06 18.24
C GLY A 105 -3.96 4.69 18.30
N PRO A 106 -4.70 3.56 18.18
CA PRO A 106 -4.15 2.20 18.34
C PRO A 106 -3.43 1.66 17.10
N ALA A 107 -3.19 2.46 16.04
CA ALA A 107 -2.66 1.99 14.77
C ALA A 107 -1.34 1.23 14.91
N VAL A 108 -0.38 1.81 15.64
CA VAL A 108 0.95 1.23 15.82
C VAL A 108 0.87 -0.12 16.53
N GLU A 109 0.07 -0.25 17.58
CA GLU A 109 -0.13 -1.50 18.31
C GLU A 109 -0.77 -2.58 17.40
N ARG A 110 -1.81 -2.21 16.65
CA ARG A 110 -2.46 -3.09 15.69
C ARG A 110 -1.50 -3.60 14.62
N LEU A 111 -0.70 -2.71 14.04
CA LEU A 111 0.26 -3.06 12.99
C LEU A 111 1.45 -3.86 13.54
N LYS A 112 1.90 -3.62 14.77
CA LYS A 112 2.90 -4.45 15.45
C LYS A 112 2.42 -5.88 15.62
N ASN A 113 1.15 -6.07 15.94
CA ASN A 113 0.58 -7.37 16.27
C ASN A 113 0.07 -8.15 15.02
N CYS A 114 -0.16 -7.48 13.88
CA CYS A 114 -0.59 -8.16 12.66
C CYS A 114 0.55 -8.97 12.01
N SER A 115 0.20 -9.89 11.10
CA SER A 115 1.18 -10.74 10.40
C SER A 115 1.82 -10.08 9.18
N ALA A 116 1.38 -8.89 8.78
CA ALA A 116 1.87 -8.21 7.59
C ALA A 116 3.16 -7.42 7.83
N LYS A 117 3.93 -7.22 6.76
CA LYS A 117 5.00 -6.22 6.70
C LYS A 117 4.41 -4.90 6.19
N VAL A 118 4.83 -3.78 6.79
CA VAL A 118 4.27 -2.45 6.51
C VAL A 118 5.30 -1.61 5.79
N VAL A 119 4.91 -1.00 4.66
CA VAL A 119 5.75 -0.12 3.85
C VAL A 119 5.07 1.23 3.72
N VAL A 120 5.73 2.28 4.15
CA VAL A 120 5.16 3.64 4.12
C VAL A 120 6.16 4.62 3.53
N THR A 121 5.72 5.82 3.23
CA THR A 121 6.64 6.91 2.90
C THR A 121 6.85 7.83 4.09
N ASP A 122 7.82 8.74 3.98
CA ASP A 122 8.12 9.78 4.96
C ASP A 122 7.39 11.10 4.71
N THR A 123 6.25 11.07 4.00
CA THR A 123 5.37 12.24 3.82
C THR A 123 4.82 12.76 5.15
N ILE A 124 4.76 11.92 6.17
CA ILE A 124 4.52 12.25 7.55
C ILE A 124 5.68 11.68 8.36
N ILE A 125 6.39 12.54 9.08
CA ILE A 125 7.52 12.13 9.92
C ILE A 125 6.99 11.29 11.08
N LEU A 126 7.45 10.04 11.15
CA LEU A 126 7.12 9.15 12.26
C LEU A 126 8.17 9.30 13.37
N PRO A 127 7.76 9.67 14.59
CA PRO A 127 8.65 9.66 15.74
C PRO A 127 9.08 8.23 16.09
N GLU A 128 10.21 8.08 16.81
CA GLU A 128 10.82 6.77 17.08
C GLU A 128 9.87 5.77 17.76
N GLU A 129 9.01 6.25 18.67
CA GLU A 129 8.03 5.42 19.36
C GLU A 129 6.97 4.79 18.46
N LYS A 130 6.77 5.36 17.26
CA LYS A 130 5.87 4.80 16.23
C LYS A 130 6.56 3.86 15.26
N LYS A 131 7.87 3.68 15.35
CA LYS A 131 8.63 2.73 14.53
C LYS A 131 8.58 1.32 15.14
N PHE A 132 8.66 0.31 14.28
CA PHE A 132 8.67 -1.10 14.68
C PHE A 132 9.34 -1.98 13.62
N ASP A 133 9.79 -3.18 13.99
CA ASP A 133 10.64 -4.04 13.16
C ASP A 133 10.07 -4.38 11.77
N LYS A 134 8.75 -4.51 11.66
CA LYS A 134 8.07 -4.82 10.38
C LYS A 134 7.78 -3.59 9.54
N LEU A 135 8.13 -2.39 9.99
CA LEU A 135 7.91 -1.13 9.28
C LEU A 135 9.12 -0.77 8.41
N LYS A 136 8.88 -0.53 7.15
CA LYS A 136 9.85 0.04 6.21
C LYS A 136 9.36 1.43 5.78
N VAL A 137 10.23 2.42 5.93
CA VAL A 137 9.98 3.78 5.42
C VAL A 137 10.76 3.97 4.12
N VAL A 138 10.08 4.44 3.07
CA VAL A 138 10.62 4.81 1.76
C VAL A 138 10.59 6.31 1.64
N SER A 139 11.74 6.94 1.43
CA SER A 139 11.80 8.41 1.36
C SER A 139 11.24 8.95 0.05
N VAL A 140 10.47 10.04 0.14
CA VAL A 140 9.99 10.82 -1.01
C VAL A 140 11.00 11.89 -1.44
N ALA A 141 12.12 12.04 -0.74
CA ALA A 141 13.06 13.13 -0.94
C ALA A 141 13.61 13.21 -2.37
N SER A 142 14.00 12.07 -2.96
CA SER A 142 14.51 12.03 -4.33
C SER A 142 13.47 12.46 -5.37
N LEU A 143 12.21 12.03 -5.19
CA LEU A 143 11.11 12.44 -6.07
C LEU A 143 10.85 13.94 -5.98
N LEU A 144 10.84 14.50 -4.77
CA LEU A 144 10.63 15.93 -4.56
C LEU A 144 11.80 16.76 -5.08
N ALA A 145 13.04 16.33 -4.81
CA ALA A 145 14.24 17.03 -5.31
C ALA A 145 14.25 17.09 -6.83
N LYS A 146 13.96 15.98 -7.51
CA LYS A 146 13.90 15.95 -8.98
C LYS A 146 12.76 16.80 -9.53
N THR A 147 11.62 16.83 -8.86
CA THR A 147 10.49 17.69 -9.22
C THR A 147 10.88 19.17 -9.12
N ILE A 148 11.54 19.58 -8.04
CA ILE A 148 12.03 20.94 -7.85
C ILE A 148 13.05 21.31 -8.94
N GLU A 149 14.03 20.42 -9.20
CA GLU A 149 15.03 20.62 -10.25
C GLU A 149 14.39 20.84 -11.63
N ASN A 150 13.40 20.03 -11.99
CA ASN A 150 12.70 20.19 -13.25
C ASN A 150 11.95 21.54 -13.33
N ILE A 151 11.27 21.94 -12.25
CA ILE A 151 10.58 23.25 -12.19
C ILE A 151 11.58 24.39 -12.37
N GLU A 152 12.70 24.38 -11.65
CA GLU A 152 13.73 25.43 -11.73
C GLU A 152 14.36 25.53 -13.14
N ASN A 153 14.48 24.40 -13.83
CA ASN A 153 15.05 24.37 -15.19
C ASN A 153 13.98 24.49 -16.31
N ASN A 154 12.74 24.80 -15.97
CA ASN A 154 11.60 24.84 -16.92
C ASN A 154 11.41 23.54 -17.71
N LEU A 155 11.72 22.39 -17.10
CA LEU A 155 11.50 21.07 -17.65
C LEU A 155 10.13 20.52 -17.22
N PRO A 156 9.52 19.61 -18.02
CA PRO A 156 8.24 19.02 -17.68
C PRO A 156 8.31 18.18 -16.39
N VAL A 157 7.41 18.46 -15.44
CA VAL A 157 7.28 17.65 -14.21
C VAL A 157 6.83 16.21 -14.53
N SER A 158 6.10 16.02 -15.64
CA SER A 158 5.69 14.69 -16.10
C SER A 158 6.86 13.75 -16.36
N GLU A 159 8.03 14.24 -16.74
CA GLU A 159 9.24 13.42 -16.96
C GLU A 159 9.72 12.79 -15.66
N VAL A 160 9.58 13.48 -14.53
CA VAL A 160 9.93 12.92 -13.21
C VAL A 160 9.10 11.69 -12.90
N PHE A 161 7.82 11.69 -13.28
CA PHE A 161 6.96 10.53 -13.07
C PHE A 161 7.28 9.40 -14.06
N GLN A 162 7.78 9.69 -15.27
CA GLN A 162 8.18 8.68 -16.26
C GLN A 162 9.42 7.88 -15.80
N GLU A 163 10.35 8.48 -15.08
CA GLU A 163 11.46 7.75 -14.44
C GLU A 163 10.94 6.73 -13.40
N PHE A 164 9.73 6.94 -12.89
CA PHE A 164 9.06 6.10 -11.91
C PHE A 164 7.77 5.47 -12.47
N ASP A 165 7.38 5.82 -13.69
CA ASP A 165 6.15 5.33 -14.33
C ASP A 165 6.49 4.14 -15.22
N PHE A 166 5.72 3.11 -15.09
CA PHE A 166 5.91 1.83 -15.76
C PHE A 166 4.82 1.57 -16.80
N GLU A 167 4.12 2.63 -17.24
CA GLU A 167 3.25 2.55 -18.41
C GLU A 167 4.14 2.52 -19.68
N LYS A 168 4.53 1.32 -20.07
CA LYS A 168 4.94 1.01 -21.46
C LYS A 168 4.06 -0.10 -21.97
#